data_ffc442015f25ecfbfd4456972e758997
#
_entry.id   ffc442015f25ecfbfd4456972e758997
#
_cell.length_a   1.000
_cell.length_b   1.000
_cell.length_c   1.000
_cell.angle_alpha   90.00
_cell.angle_beta   90.00
_cell.angle_gamma   90.00
#
_symmetry.space_group_name_H-M   'P 1'
#
loop_
_entity.id
_entity.type
_entity.pdbx_description
1 polymer ?
#
loop_
_entity_poly.entity_id
_entity_poly.type
_entity_poly.pdbx_seq_one_letter_code
_entity_poly.pdbx_strand_id
1 'polypeptide(L)'
;MYVAEAVRIDVFTIFPEYLDGPLRSSLLGRARERGIVDVRVHDPRDHAVDRHRSIDDTPFGGGAGMVMAVEPLFAAVEAVDPPRPLLLLSAAGARFEQKLAARLAGGDGFSLLCGRYEGVDQRVAEHLCDDEISVGDYVLAGGEAAALVVVEAVARLVPGVMGNEDSVGDESFSDGLLEYPQYTRPADFRGWAVPEALRSGDHARVARWRKAQALRRTLHRRPDLLGPRALTTEERRLLDEFPEGPPDR
;
A
#
# COMPACT_ATOMS: atom_id res chain seq x y z
N MET A 1 1.14 -1.63 32.00
CA MET A 1 0.55 -1.98 30.71
C MET A 1 1.07 -0.95 29.71
N TYR A 2 2.06 -1.28 28.91
CA TYR A 2 2.60 -0.39 27.88
C TYR A 2 1.50 -0.22 26.83
N VAL A 3 0.89 0.94 26.75
CA VAL A 3 0.04 1.31 25.63
C VAL A 3 1.04 1.63 24.52
N ALA A 4 1.13 0.79 23.49
CA ALA A 4 1.91 1.12 22.32
C ALA A 4 1.38 2.45 21.77
N GLU A 5 2.28 3.39 21.47
CA GLU A 5 1.87 4.64 20.83
C GLU A 5 1.29 4.32 19.46
N ALA A 6 0.24 5.08 19.06
CA ALA A 6 -0.38 4.92 17.76
C ALA A 6 0.65 5.22 16.65
N VAL A 7 0.66 4.43 15.60
CA VAL A 7 1.45 4.75 14.41
C VAL A 7 0.90 6.04 13.80
N ARG A 8 1.68 7.11 13.83
CA ARG A 8 1.28 8.41 13.30
C ARG A 8 1.57 8.51 11.81
N ILE A 9 0.55 8.90 11.03
CA ILE A 9 0.64 9.11 9.58
C ILE A 9 0.14 10.52 9.26
N ASP A 10 1.03 11.37 8.76
CA ASP A 10 0.65 12.71 8.32
C ASP A 10 0.54 12.76 6.79
N VAL A 11 -0.54 13.31 6.27
CA VAL A 11 -0.77 13.44 4.82
C VAL A 11 -0.95 14.92 4.46
N PHE A 12 -0.07 15.44 3.61
CA PHE A 12 -0.14 16.81 3.10
C PHE A 12 -0.84 16.79 1.73
N THR A 13 -1.97 17.49 1.64
CA THR A 13 -2.79 17.58 0.41
C THR A 13 -3.59 18.87 0.37
N ILE A 14 -3.81 19.40 -0.84
CA ILE A 14 -4.71 20.53 -1.05
C ILE A 14 -6.19 20.12 -1.18
N PHE A 15 -6.51 18.82 -1.04
CA PHE A 15 -7.87 18.28 -1.04
C PHE A 15 -8.11 17.36 0.17
N PRO A 16 -8.10 17.89 1.42
CA PRO A 16 -8.31 17.09 2.63
C PRO A 16 -9.60 16.26 2.59
N GLU A 17 -10.67 16.82 2.01
CA GLU A 17 -11.97 16.17 1.88
C GLU A 17 -11.95 14.90 1.02
N TYR A 18 -10.96 14.75 0.13
CA TYR A 18 -10.79 13.54 -0.68
C TYR A 18 -10.52 12.30 0.18
N LEU A 19 -9.88 12.50 1.32
CA LEU A 19 -9.46 11.43 2.23
C LEU A 19 -10.50 11.11 3.31
N ASP A 20 -11.42 12.02 3.61
CA ASP A 20 -12.35 11.93 4.74
C ASP A 20 -13.17 10.64 4.78
N GLY A 21 -13.81 10.29 3.69
CA GLY A 21 -14.64 9.09 3.60
C GLY A 21 -13.85 7.79 3.83
N PRO A 22 -12.80 7.52 3.05
CA PRO A 22 -11.95 6.34 3.23
C PRO A 22 -11.33 6.23 4.63
N LEU A 23 -10.84 7.33 5.19
CA LEU A 23 -10.20 7.35 6.51
C LEU A 23 -11.16 7.05 7.67
N ARG A 24 -12.47 7.13 7.46
CA ARG A 24 -13.51 6.81 8.45
C ARG A 24 -14.18 5.46 8.20
N SER A 25 -13.78 4.77 7.14
CA SER A 25 -14.48 3.57 6.67
C SER A 25 -13.74 2.29 7.03
N SER A 26 -14.51 1.18 7.13
CA SER A 26 -13.99 -0.18 7.18
C SER A 26 -12.93 -0.43 8.28
N LEU A 27 -11.85 -1.12 7.93
CA LEU A 27 -10.76 -1.51 8.81
C LEU A 27 -9.98 -0.30 9.32
N LEU A 28 -9.68 0.64 8.41
CA LEU A 28 -8.91 1.85 8.71
C LEU A 28 -9.65 2.77 9.70
N GLY A 29 -10.96 2.98 9.49
CA GLY A 29 -11.80 3.74 10.43
C GLY A 29 -11.78 3.14 11.83
N ARG A 30 -11.95 1.82 11.94
CA ARG A 30 -11.88 1.11 13.24
C ARG A 30 -10.51 1.18 13.90
N ALA A 31 -9.43 1.10 13.11
CA ALA A 31 -8.06 1.21 13.64
C ALA A 31 -7.82 2.62 14.24
N ARG A 32 -8.32 3.65 13.58
CA ARG A 32 -8.27 5.04 14.08
C ARG A 32 -9.12 5.23 15.33
N GLU A 33 -10.37 4.75 15.35
CA GLU A 33 -11.25 4.81 16.53
C GLU A 33 -10.64 4.11 17.76
N ARG A 34 -9.88 3.05 17.54
CA ARG A 34 -9.16 2.31 18.59
C ARG A 34 -7.84 2.93 19.00
N GLY A 35 -7.40 3.99 18.32
CA GLY A 35 -6.14 4.66 18.58
C GLY A 35 -4.90 3.83 18.24
N ILE A 36 -5.02 2.87 17.31
CA ILE A 36 -3.88 2.06 16.83
C ILE A 36 -3.13 2.80 15.73
N VAL A 37 -3.85 3.55 14.88
CA VAL A 37 -3.30 4.39 13.82
C VAL A 37 -3.88 5.79 13.98
N ASP A 38 -3.02 6.82 13.95
CA ASP A 38 -3.42 8.23 13.97
C ASP A 38 -3.09 8.88 12.63
N VAL A 39 -4.11 9.05 11.78
CA VAL A 39 -3.93 9.70 10.46
C VAL A 39 -4.36 11.14 10.56
N ARG A 40 -3.44 12.07 10.30
CA ARG A 40 -3.64 13.51 10.28
C ARG A 40 -3.51 14.04 8.87
N VAL A 41 -4.43 14.90 8.47
CA VAL A 41 -4.43 15.49 7.12
C VAL A 41 -4.21 16.99 7.24
N HIS A 42 -3.27 17.51 6.47
CA HIS A 42 -2.83 18.90 6.51
C HIS A 42 -3.02 19.53 5.13
N ASP A 43 -3.59 20.73 5.10
CA ASP A 43 -3.68 21.55 3.89
C ASP A 43 -2.51 22.55 3.86
N PRO A 44 -1.56 22.42 2.92
CA PRO A 44 -0.45 23.35 2.81
C PRO A 44 -0.88 24.79 2.55
N ARG A 45 -2.09 25.03 2.04
CA ARG A 45 -2.66 26.38 1.85
C ARG A 45 -2.84 27.13 3.17
N ASP A 46 -2.92 26.44 4.31
CA ASP A 46 -3.02 27.06 5.62
C ASP A 46 -1.70 27.76 6.03
N HIS A 47 -0.62 27.44 5.34
CA HIS A 47 0.72 27.99 5.58
C HIS A 47 1.19 28.93 4.46
N ALA A 48 0.37 29.18 3.44
CA ALA A 48 0.67 30.19 2.41
C ALA A 48 0.65 31.59 3.01
N VAL A 49 1.67 32.38 2.71
CA VAL A 49 1.85 33.73 3.30
C VAL A 49 1.06 34.82 2.58
N ASP A 50 0.63 34.57 1.35
CA ASP A 50 -0.14 35.52 0.56
C ASP A 50 -1.64 35.48 0.88
N ARG A 51 -2.33 36.61 0.61
CA ARG A 51 -3.77 36.76 0.87
C ARG A 51 -4.64 35.72 0.11
N HIS A 52 -4.17 35.24 -1.03
CA HIS A 52 -4.90 34.30 -1.86
C HIS A 52 -4.64 32.84 -1.51
N ARG A 53 -3.74 32.59 -0.55
CA ARG A 53 -3.35 31.24 -0.12
C ARG A 53 -2.85 30.39 -1.32
N SER A 54 -2.04 31.05 -2.17
CA SER A 54 -1.53 30.46 -3.39
C SER A 54 -0.62 29.29 -3.09
N ILE A 55 -0.82 28.18 -3.80
CA ILE A 55 -0.06 26.93 -3.62
C ILE A 55 0.70 26.55 -4.89
N ASP A 56 0.46 27.22 -6.00
CA ASP A 56 0.99 26.90 -7.32
C ASP A 56 1.37 28.16 -8.08
N ASP A 57 2.30 28.03 -9.02
CA ASP A 57 2.76 29.09 -9.92
C ASP A 57 3.16 28.49 -11.27
N THR A 58 3.41 29.37 -12.25
CA THR A 58 3.85 28.98 -13.59
C THR A 58 5.26 28.40 -13.56
N PRO A 59 5.54 27.33 -14.32
CA PRO A 59 6.86 26.72 -14.34
C PRO A 59 7.92 27.63 -14.98
N PHE A 60 9.13 27.65 -14.43
CA PHE A 60 10.27 28.25 -15.11
C PHE A 60 10.54 27.55 -16.44
N GLY A 61 10.87 28.31 -17.46
CA GLY A 61 11.06 27.80 -18.84
C GLY A 61 9.79 27.77 -19.65
N GLY A 62 8.64 28.13 -19.05
CA GLY A 62 7.33 28.07 -19.71
C GLY A 62 6.79 26.64 -19.83
N GLY A 63 5.63 26.50 -20.43
CA GLY A 63 4.92 25.22 -20.58
C GLY A 63 3.44 25.36 -20.21
N ALA A 64 2.67 24.29 -20.42
CA ALA A 64 1.28 24.22 -20.00
C ALA A 64 1.22 23.80 -18.52
N GLY A 65 0.18 24.27 -17.82
CA GLY A 65 -0.09 23.89 -16.44
C GLY A 65 0.64 24.73 -15.41
N MET A 66 0.54 24.30 -14.16
CA MET A 66 1.07 24.95 -12.97
C MET A 66 1.91 23.95 -12.19
N VAL A 67 2.78 24.43 -11.29
CA VAL A 67 3.62 23.61 -10.43
C VAL A 67 3.37 24.05 -8.98
N MET A 68 3.26 23.10 -8.06
CA MET A 68 3.10 23.42 -6.63
C MET A 68 4.35 24.15 -6.14
N ALA A 69 4.13 25.30 -5.52
CA ALA A 69 5.17 26.21 -5.07
C ALA A 69 5.96 25.65 -3.88
N VAL A 70 7.23 25.96 -3.81
CA VAL A 70 8.15 25.47 -2.79
C VAL A 70 7.83 26.00 -1.39
N GLU A 71 7.59 27.32 -1.26
CA GLU A 71 7.48 27.99 0.04
C GLU A 71 6.33 27.46 0.91
N PRO A 72 5.07 27.34 0.45
CA PRO A 72 3.99 26.86 1.29
C PRO A 72 4.14 25.39 1.68
N LEU A 73 4.78 24.55 0.85
CA LEU A 73 5.05 23.17 1.20
C LEU A 73 6.11 23.04 2.29
N PHE A 74 7.20 23.79 2.21
CA PHE A 74 8.19 23.85 3.27
C PHE A 74 7.58 24.39 4.57
N ALA A 75 6.86 25.51 4.51
CA ALA A 75 6.23 26.10 5.67
C ALA A 75 5.24 25.15 6.36
N ALA A 76 4.44 24.40 5.60
CA ALA A 76 3.51 23.42 6.14
C ALA A 76 4.22 22.27 6.87
N VAL A 77 5.24 21.68 6.24
CA VAL A 77 5.98 20.57 6.82
C VAL A 77 6.77 20.99 8.05
N GLU A 78 7.45 22.13 8.01
CA GLU A 78 8.21 22.67 9.14
C GLU A 78 7.31 23.04 10.33
N ALA A 79 6.12 23.59 10.07
CA ALA A 79 5.17 23.94 11.14
C ALA A 79 4.52 22.71 11.81
N VAL A 80 4.31 21.63 11.07
CA VAL A 80 3.69 20.40 11.58
C VAL A 80 4.70 19.51 12.28
N ASP A 81 5.96 19.55 11.89
CA ASP A 81 7.03 18.64 12.33
C ASP A 81 6.56 17.16 12.30
N PRO A 82 6.29 16.64 11.09
CA PRO A 82 5.65 15.33 10.91
C PRO A 82 6.65 14.20 11.07
N PRO A 83 6.19 12.96 11.37
CA PRO A 83 7.05 11.80 11.46
C PRO A 83 7.77 11.52 10.13
N ARG A 84 8.99 11.07 10.24
CA ARG A 84 9.83 10.67 9.10
C ARG A 84 9.79 9.15 8.90
N PRO A 85 9.93 8.67 7.64
CA PRO A 85 10.23 9.44 6.44
C PRO A 85 9.03 10.25 5.90
N LEU A 86 9.28 11.42 5.29
CA LEU A 86 8.33 12.15 4.46
C LEU A 86 8.52 11.70 3.00
N LEU A 87 7.51 11.07 2.44
CA LEU A 87 7.56 10.46 1.11
C LEU A 87 6.71 11.28 0.13
N LEU A 88 7.33 11.75 -0.96
CA LEU A 88 6.61 12.37 -2.06
C LEU A 88 5.94 11.30 -2.93
N LEU A 89 4.65 11.45 -3.19
CA LEU A 89 3.92 10.61 -4.13
C LEU A 89 4.13 11.11 -5.56
N SER A 90 4.92 10.39 -6.32
CA SER A 90 5.42 10.79 -7.63
C SER A 90 5.45 9.61 -8.60
N ALA A 91 5.13 9.84 -9.88
CA ALA A 91 5.27 8.82 -10.92
C ALA A 91 6.74 8.43 -11.16
N ALA A 92 7.69 9.32 -10.84
CA ALA A 92 9.13 9.08 -10.96
C ALA A 92 9.73 8.32 -9.77
N GLY A 93 8.98 8.16 -8.68
CA GLY A 93 9.45 7.53 -7.45
C GLY A 93 9.69 6.02 -7.58
N ALA A 94 10.40 5.47 -6.60
CA ALA A 94 10.58 4.04 -6.47
C ALA A 94 9.23 3.33 -6.27
N ARG A 95 9.07 2.14 -6.85
CA ARG A 95 7.79 1.40 -6.74
C ARG A 95 7.50 1.04 -5.28
N PHE A 96 6.30 1.41 -4.82
CA PHE A 96 5.78 0.99 -3.52
C PHE A 96 5.44 -0.50 -3.55
N GLU A 97 6.05 -1.26 -2.64
CA GLU A 97 5.92 -2.71 -2.55
C GLU A 97 5.58 -3.12 -1.12
N GLN A 98 5.08 -4.35 -0.93
CA GLN A 98 4.73 -4.92 0.37
C GLN A 98 5.87 -4.82 1.40
N LYS A 99 7.13 -4.96 0.94
CA LYS A 99 8.32 -4.83 1.79
C LYS A 99 8.47 -3.42 2.38
N LEU A 100 8.17 -2.38 1.60
CA LEU A 100 8.16 -1.00 2.10
C LEU A 100 6.99 -0.78 3.06
N ALA A 101 5.79 -1.29 2.73
CA ALA A 101 4.64 -1.21 3.61
C ALA A 101 4.93 -1.85 4.99
N ALA A 102 5.55 -3.04 5.02
CA ALA A 102 5.94 -3.72 6.26
C ALA A 102 7.00 -2.92 7.06
N ARG A 103 7.96 -2.30 6.38
CA ARG A 103 8.95 -1.43 7.04
C ARG A 103 8.31 -0.22 7.68
N LEU A 104 7.39 0.45 6.98
CA LEU A 104 6.67 1.63 7.51
C LEU A 104 5.74 1.25 8.67
N ALA A 105 5.07 0.10 8.60
CA ALA A 105 4.21 -0.40 9.67
C ALA A 105 4.96 -0.75 10.97
N GLY A 106 6.25 -1.10 10.86
CA GLY A 106 7.11 -1.40 12.02
C GLY A 106 7.79 -0.17 12.63
N GLY A 107 7.57 1.04 12.08
CA GLY A 107 8.09 2.30 12.61
C GLY A 107 7.09 3.04 13.49
N ASP A 108 7.52 4.17 14.06
CA ASP A 108 6.68 5.01 14.92
C ASP A 108 5.72 5.89 14.08
N GLY A 109 5.98 6.05 12.78
CA GLY A 109 5.15 6.81 11.85
C GLY A 109 5.89 7.19 10.57
N PHE A 110 5.17 7.83 9.67
CA PHE A 110 5.69 8.36 8.40
C PHE A 110 4.75 9.44 7.86
N SER A 111 5.18 10.13 6.81
CA SER A 111 4.39 11.19 6.20
C SER A 111 4.36 11.07 4.68
N LEU A 112 3.27 11.54 4.08
CA LEU A 112 3.04 11.53 2.64
C LEU A 112 2.78 12.95 2.15
N LEU A 113 3.40 13.33 1.03
CA LEU A 113 3.13 14.58 0.34
C LEU A 113 2.48 14.27 -1.01
N CYS A 114 1.26 14.79 -1.19
CA CYS A 114 0.48 14.61 -2.41
C CYS A 114 0.79 15.73 -3.39
N GLY A 115 1.41 15.40 -4.53
CA GLY A 115 1.56 16.32 -5.65
C GLY A 115 0.24 16.53 -6.40
N ARG A 116 0.09 17.72 -7.01
CA ARG A 116 -0.99 18.09 -7.91
C ARG A 116 -0.46 18.88 -9.09
N TYR A 117 -1.32 19.21 -10.05
CA TYR A 117 -0.98 19.93 -11.29
C TYR A 117 0.06 19.17 -12.12
N GLU A 118 1.13 19.85 -12.59
CA GLU A 118 2.25 19.22 -13.30
C GLU A 118 3.27 18.58 -12.34
N GLY A 119 3.06 18.72 -11.03
CA GLY A 119 3.89 18.19 -9.96
C GLY A 119 4.23 19.23 -8.91
N VAL A 120 5.26 18.95 -8.12
CA VAL A 120 5.81 19.86 -7.11
C VAL A 120 7.13 20.45 -7.60
N ASP A 121 7.49 21.63 -7.09
CA ASP A 121 8.81 22.19 -7.35
C ASP A 121 9.91 21.18 -6.96
N GLN A 122 10.88 20.96 -7.83
CA GLN A 122 11.92 19.95 -7.67
C GLN A 122 12.69 20.08 -6.35
N ARG A 123 12.84 21.29 -5.84
CA ARG A 123 13.49 21.56 -4.54
C ARG A 123 12.74 20.92 -3.36
N VAL A 124 11.43 20.69 -3.48
CA VAL A 124 10.64 19.95 -2.47
C VAL A 124 11.08 18.48 -2.42
N ALA A 125 11.22 17.84 -3.58
CA ALA A 125 11.71 16.47 -3.64
C ALA A 125 13.16 16.35 -3.12
N GLU A 126 14.05 17.28 -3.50
CA GLU A 126 15.47 17.21 -3.21
C GLU A 126 15.85 17.61 -1.78
N HIS A 127 15.08 18.51 -1.13
CA HIS A 127 15.50 19.14 0.14
C HIS A 127 14.48 18.99 1.26
N LEU A 128 13.24 18.62 0.98
CA LEU A 128 12.20 18.49 2.00
C LEU A 128 11.80 17.03 2.23
N CYS A 129 11.64 16.23 1.16
CA CYS A 129 11.27 14.84 1.21
C CYS A 129 12.49 13.94 1.45
N ASP A 130 12.26 12.79 2.08
CA ASP A 130 13.32 11.79 2.30
C ASP A 130 13.44 10.84 1.11
N ASP A 131 12.35 10.64 0.35
CA ASP A 131 12.32 9.80 -0.85
C ASP A 131 11.06 10.09 -1.69
N GLU A 132 11.02 9.55 -2.92
CA GLU A 132 9.85 9.55 -3.79
C GLU A 132 9.35 8.12 -4.01
N ILE A 133 8.02 7.92 -3.96
CA ILE A 133 7.40 6.61 -4.19
C ILE A 133 6.29 6.67 -5.23
N SER A 134 6.17 5.60 -6.02
CA SER A 134 5.14 5.41 -7.04
C SER A 134 4.28 4.20 -6.73
N VAL A 135 2.96 4.31 -6.85
CA VAL A 135 2.03 3.18 -6.69
C VAL A 135 1.83 2.38 -7.99
N GLY A 136 2.48 2.76 -9.09
CA GLY A 136 2.43 2.03 -10.35
C GLY A 136 2.69 2.91 -11.57
N ASP A 137 2.86 2.26 -12.73
CA ASP A 137 3.22 2.89 -14.00
C ASP A 137 1.97 3.47 -14.71
N TYR A 138 1.33 4.44 -14.06
CA TYR A 138 0.18 5.19 -14.59
C TYR A 138 0.12 6.57 -13.94
N VAL A 139 -0.51 7.52 -14.63
CA VAL A 139 -0.64 8.90 -14.14
C VAL A 139 -2.00 9.10 -13.48
N LEU A 140 -1.98 9.68 -12.28
CA LEU A 140 -3.16 10.11 -11.54
C LEU A 140 -3.30 11.64 -11.61
N ALA A 141 -4.51 12.16 -11.36
CA ALA A 141 -4.73 13.60 -11.30
C ALA A 141 -4.06 14.27 -10.09
N GLY A 142 -3.60 13.47 -9.11
CA GLY A 142 -2.91 13.91 -7.89
C GLY A 142 -2.56 12.75 -6.99
N GLY A 143 -1.84 13.04 -5.91
CA GLY A 143 -1.30 12.03 -4.99
C GLY A 143 -2.32 11.42 -4.01
N GLU A 144 -3.53 11.97 -3.86
CA GLU A 144 -4.47 11.56 -2.80
C GLU A 144 -4.91 10.09 -2.90
N ALA A 145 -5.21 9.61 -4.11
CA ALA A 145 -5.55 8.20 -4.30
C ALA A 145 -4.36 7.29 -4.00
N ALA A 146 -3.15 7.70 -4.37
CA ALA A 146 -1.91 6.99 -4.03
C ALA A 146 -1.66 7.01 -2.51
N ALA A 147 -1.92 8.12 -1.83
CA ALA A 147 -1.84 8.21 -0.37
C ALA A 147 -2.76 7.19 0.31
N LEU A 148 -4.00 7.06 -0.16
CA LEU A 148 -4.93 6.05 0.38
C LEU A 148 -4.42 4.62 0.18
N VAL A 149 -3.84 4.31 -0.99
CA VAL A 149 -3.23 2.99 -1.24
C VAL A 149 -2.11 2.70 -0.24
N VAL A 150 -1.22 3.66 -0.01
CA VAL A 150 -0.10 3.52 0.93
C VAL A 150 -0.61 3.39 2.36
N VAL A 151 -1.49 4.29 2.81
CA VAL A 151 -2.05 4.28 4.17
C VAL A 151 -2.77 2.97 4.46
N GLU A 152 -3.61 2.47 3.54
CA GLU A 152 -4.34 1.23 3.74
C GLU A 152 -3.41 0.01 3.76
N ALA A 153 -2.45 -0.06 2.83
CA ALA A 153 -1.47 -1.14 2.79
C ALA A 153 -0.60 -1.21 4.04
N VAL A 154 -0.22 -0.06 4.61
CA VAL A 154 0.57 0.03 5.84
C VAL A 154 -0.30 -0.26 7.07
N ALA A 155 -1.44 0.41 7.21
CA ALA A 155 -2.29 0.32 8.40
C ALA A 155 -2.72 -1.12 8.71
N ARG A 156 -3.04 -1.94 7.69
CA ARG A 156 -3.43 -3.34 7.88
C ARG A 156 -2.30 -4.24 8.41
N LEU A 157 -1.04 -3.80 8.30
CA LEU A 157 0.14 -4.51 8.82
C LEU A 157 0.49 -4.10 10.25
N VAL A 158 -0.11 -3.02 10.75
CA VAL A 158 0.11 -2.59 12.15
C VAL A 158 -0.54 -3.61 13.09
N PRO A 159 0.19 -4.12 14.10
CA PRO A 159 -0.33 -5.10 15.06
C PRO A 159 -1.66 -4.66 15.69
N GLY A 160 -2.62 -5.57 15.75
CA GLY A 160 -3.95 -5.33 16.32
C GLY A 160 -4.95 -4.64 15.38
N VAL A 161 -4.57 -4.22 14.18
CA VAL A 161 -5.51 -3.68 13.19
C VAL A 161 -6.33 -4.81 12.56
N MET A 162 -5.66 -5.87 12.11
CA MET A 162 -6.34 -7.08 11.63
C MET A 162 -6.83 -7.92 12.79
N GLY A 163 -8.05 -8.49 12.66
CA GLY A 163 -8.64 -9.34 13.70
C GLY A 163 -8.00 -10.73 13.83
N ASN A 164 -7.28 -11.17 12.79
CA ASN A 164 -6.55 -12.44 12.78
C ASN A 164 -5.15 -12.17 12.22
N GLU A 165 -4.15 -12.16 13.09
CA GLU A 165 -2.75 -11.90 12.73
C GLU A 165 -2.15 -13.03 11.87
N ASP A 166 -2.63 -14.27 12.01
CA ASP A 166 -2.18 -15.41 11.20
C ASP A 166 -2.52 -15.23 9.71
N SER A 167 -3.55 -14.43 9.39
CA SER A 167 -3.96 -14.17 8.01
C SER A 167 -2.91 -13.41 7.20
N VAL A 168 -2.11 -12.57 7.85
CA VAL A 168 -1.09 -11.73 7.18
C VAL A 168 0.06 -12.58 6.64
N GLY A 169 0.38 -13.70 7.31
CA GLY A 169 1.46 -14.60 6.90
C GLY A 169 1.19 -15.38 5.60
N ASP A 170 -0.08 -15.67 5.32
CA ASP A 170 -0.51 -16.48 4.15
C ASP A 170 -0.85 -15.62 2.92
N GLU A 171 -0.76 -14.29 3.02
CA GLU A 171 -1.15 -13.38 1.94
C GLU A 171 -0.10 -13.27 0.83
N SER A 172 -0.54 -12.77 -0.34
CA SER A 172 0.35 -12.48 -1.46
C SER A 172 1.51 -11.59 -1.02
N PHE A 173 2.71 -11.92 -1.49
CA PHE A 173 3.98 -11.20 -1.27
C PHE A 173 4.63 -11.38 0.12
N SER A 174 4.00 -12.02 1.10
CA SER A 174 4.58 -12.23 2.44
C SER A 174 5.80 -13.16 2.39
N ASP A 175 5.75 -14.26 1.64
CA ASP A 175 6.85 -15.21 1.42
C ASP A 175 7.36 -15.25 -0.04
N GLY A 176 7.08 -14.18 -0.82
CA GLY A 176 7.48 -14.07 -2.22
C GLY A 176 6.61 -14.85 -3.19
N LEU A 177 5.45 -15.32 -2.76
CA LEU A 177 4.46 -15.99 -3.60
C LEU A 177 3.16 -15.18 -3.68
N LEU A 178 2.35 -15.47 -4.70
CA LEU A 178 0.95 -15.08 -4.72
C LEU A 178 0.14 -16.02 -3.82
N GLU A 179 -0.90 -15.51 -3.19
CA GLU A 179 -1.84 -16.31 -2.41
C GLU A 179 -2.54 -17.38 -3.28
N TYR A 180 -2.84 -18.52 -2.68
CA TYR A 180 -3.62 -19.58 -3.29
C TYR A 180 -5.10 -19.16 -3.53
N PRO A 181 -5.84 -19.84 -4.46
CA PRO A 181 -7.24 -19.49 -4.72
C PRO A 181 -8.13 -19.86 -3.53
N GLN A 182 -9.00 -18.93 -3.15
CA GLN A 182 -9.96 -19.09 -2.06
C GLN A 182 -11.30 -19.63 -2.61
N TYR A 183 -11.94 -20.51 -1.83
CA TYR A 183 -13.25 -21.07 -2.12
C TYR A 183 -14.17 -20.93 -0.92
N THR A 184 -15.47 -20.69 -1.17
CA THR A 184 -16.52 -20.65 -0.14
C THR A 184 -17.72 -21.48 -0.54
N ARG A 185 -18.75 -21.54 0.28
CA ARG A 185 -20.01 -22.25 -0.01
C ARG A 185 -20.78 -21.61 -1.17
N PRO A 186 -21.51 -22.42 -1.97
CA PRO A 186 -21.69 -23.86 -1.87
C PRO A 186 -20.50 -24.67 -2.41
N ALA A 187 -20.41 -25.96 -2.04
CA ALA A 187 -19.32 -26.85 -2.47
C ALA A 187 -19.34 -27.19 -3.98
N ASP A 188 -20.48 -27.04 -4.63
CA ASP A 188 -20.66 -27.07 -6.07
C ASP A 188 -21.56 -25.89 -6.49
N PHE A 189 -21.11 -25.16 -7.50
CA PHE A 189 -21.90 -24.09 -8.11
C PHE A 189 -21.90 -24.25 -9.62
N ARG A 190 -23.02 -24.64 -10.19
CA ARG A 190 -23.24 -24.83 -11.63
C ARG A 190 -22.27 -25.87 -12.25
N GLY A 191 -21.92 -26.93 -11.52
CA GLY A 191 -20.95 -27.92 -11.94
C GLY A 191 -19.48 -27.55 -11.69
N TRP A 192 -19.21 -26.39 -11.09
CA TRP A 192 -17.88 -25.97 -10.67
C TRP A 192 -17.68 -26.34 -9.20
N ALA A 193 -17.04 -27.47 -8.98
CA ALA A 193 -16.86 -28.00 -7.64
C ALA A 193 -15.64 -27.38 -6.93
N VAL A 194 -15.72 -27.21 -5.61
CA VAL A 194 -14.57 -26.93 -4.76
C VAL A 194 -13.60 -28.10 -4.80
N PRO A 195 -12.28 -27.90 -4.95
CA PRO A 195 -11.27 -28.95 -4.98
C PRO A 195 -11.40 -29.93 -3.82
N GLU A 196 -11.26 -31.23 -4.11
CA GLU A 196 -11.42 -32.31 -3.14
C GLU A 196 -10.47 -32.16 -1.93
N ALA A 197 -9.23 -31.72 -2.18
CA ALA A 197 -8.25 -31.48 -1.14
C ALA A 197 -8.77 -30.54 -0.04
N LEU A 198 -9.52 -29.50 -0.41
CA LEU A 198 -10.10 -28.53 0.55
C LEU A 198 -11.32 -29.08 1.32
N ARG A 199 -11.92 -30.17 0.82
CA ARG A 199 -13.09 -30.82 1.41
C ARG A 199 -12.73 -32.06 2.23
N SER A 200 -11.45 -32.46 2.23
CA SER A 200 -10.98 -33.72 2.81
C SER A 200 -11.00 -33.76 4.34
N GLY A 201 -10.97 -32.62 5.03
CA GLY A 201 -10.75 -32.54 6.47
C GLY A 201 -9.29 -32.82 6.88
N ASP A 202 -8.40 -33.20 5.98
CA ASP A 202 -6.98 -33.41 6.22
C ASP A 202 -6.23 -32.06 6.13
N HIS A 203 -5.95 -31.45 7.27
CA HIS A 203 -5.27 -30.16 7.35
C HIS A 203 -3.88 -30.17 6.70
N ALA A 204 -3.16 -31.28 6.78
CA ALA A 204 -1.84 -31.40 6.16
C ALA A 204 -1.94 -31.43 4.63
N ARG A 205 -2.94 -32.18 4.09
CA ARG A 205 -3.24 -32.19 2.65
C ARG A 205 -3.69 -30.81 2.16
N VAL A 206 -4.54 -30.12 2.93
CA VAL A 206 -5.00 -28.76 2.64
C VAL A 206 -3.80 -27.79 2.57
N ALA A 207 -2.89 -27.83 3.53
CA ALA A 207 -1.71 -26.97 3.54
C ALA A 207 -0.80 -27.22 2.32
N ARG A 208 -0.56 -28.48 1.96
CA ARG A 208 0.23 -28.84 0.75
C ARG A 208 -0.47 -28.37 -0.53
N TRP A 209 -1.78 -28.54 -0.64
CA TRP A 209 -2.55 -28.06 -1.78
C TRP A 209 -2.44 -26.54 -1.92
N ARG A 210 -2.63 -25.80 -0.83
CA ARG A 210 -2.49 -24.34 -0.81
C ARG A 210 -1.12 -23.89 -1.31
N LYS A 211 -0.05 -24.51 -0.82
CA LYS A 211 1.32 -24.20 -1.25
C LYS A 211 1.55 -24.52 -2.73
N ALA A 212 1.04 -25.64 -3.23
CA ALA A 212 1.11 -26.00 -4.65
C ALA A 212 0.36 -24.98 -5.54
N GLN A 213 -0.83 -24.53 -5.12
CA GLN A 213 -1.59 -23.54 -5.87
C GLN A 213 -0.96 -22.15 -5.84
N ALA A 214 -0.38 -21.73 -4.71
CA ALA A 214 0.37 -20.50 -4.59
C ALA A 214 1.58 -20.48 -5.56
N LEU A 215 2.37 -21.56 -5.57
CA LEU A 215 3.48 -21.75 -6.50
C LEU A 215 3.03 -21.69 -7.96
N ARG A 216 1.97 -22.41 -8.31
CA ARG A 216 1.44 -22.45 -9.69
C ARG A 216 0.98 -21.07 -10.16
N ARG A 217 0.19 -20.36 -9.35
CA ARG A 217 -0.24 -18.99 -9.66
C ARG A 217 0.94 -18.06 -9.85
N THR A 218 1.95 -18.16 -8.98
CA THR A 218 3.15 -17.33 -9.08
C THR A 218 3.93 -17.62 -10.35
N LEU A 219 4.15 -18.88 -10.68
CA LEU A 219 4.82 -19.28 -11.93
C LEU A 219 4.12 -18.74 -13.17
N HIS A 220 2.78 -18.75 -13.18
CA HIS A 220 2.01 -18.30 -14.34
C HIS A 220 1.83 -16.79 -14.43
N ARG A 221 1.53 -16.13 -13.30
CA ARG A 221 1.12 -14.71 -13.29
C ARG A 221 2.22 -13.74 -12.92
N ARG A 222 3.12 -14.17 -12.04
CA ARG A 222 4.19 -13.33 -11.49
C ARG A 222 5.49 -14.14 -11.35
N PRO A 223 6.02 -14.69 -12.46
CA PRO A 223 7.28 -15.45 -12.44
C PRO A 223 8.46 -14.61 -11.93
N ASP A 224 8.37 -13.29 -12.08
CA ASP A 224 9.34 -12.33 -11.54
C ASP A 224 9.53 -12.44 -10.02
N LEU A 225 8.50 -12.80 -9.27
CA LEU A 225 8.58 -12.97 -7.80
C LEU A 225 9.47 -14.14 -7.38
N LEU A 226 9.60 -15.16 -8.22
CA LEU A 226 10.51 -16.29 -7.98
C LEU A 226 11.94 -15.95 -8.35
N GLY A 227 12.17 -14.88 -9.13
CA GLY A 227 13.47 -14.51 -9.63
C GLY A 227 14.12 -15.61 -10.49
N PRO A 228 15.46 -15.62 -10.62
CA PRO A 228 16.17 -16.61 -11.45
C PRO A 228 16.34 -17.97 -10.76
N ARG A 229 15.80 -18.18 -9.56
CA ARG A 229 15.97 -19.43 -8.83
C ARG A 229 15.21 -20.58 -9.47
N ALA A 230 15.81 -21.76 -9.50
CA ALA A 230 15.10 -22.97 -9.84
C ALA A 230 14.16 -23.40 -8.70
N LEU A 231 13.05 -24.07 -9.06
CA LEU A 231 12.19 -24.71 -8.06
C LEU A 231 12.98 -25.78 -7.29
N THR A 232 12.76 -25.83 -5.98
CA THR A 232 13.29 -26.88 -5.12
C THR A 232 12.71 -28.26 -5.48
N THR A 233 13.32 -29.32 -5.00
CA THR A 233 12.77 -30.68 -5.18
C THR A 233 11.40 -30.85 -4.52
N GLU A 234 11.19 -30.20 -3.37
CA GLU A 234 9.91 -30.22 -2.66
C GLU A 234 8.83 -29.46 -3.42
N GLU A 235 9.14 -28.27 -3.94
CA GLU A 235 8.20 -27.48 -4.74
C GLU A 235 7.75 -28.24 -6.01
N ARG A 236 8.66 -28.93 -6.68
CA ARG A 236 8.32 -29.78 -7.83
C ARG A 236 7.39 -30.92 -7.42
N ARG A 237 7.68 -31.62 -6.32
CA ARG A 237 6.81 -32.68 -5.79
C ARG A 237 5.40 -32.19 -5.47
N LEU A 238 5.28 -30.99 -4.87
CA LEU A 238 3.99 -30.38 -4.59
C LEU A 238 3.19 -30.09 -5.86
N LEU A 239 3.85 -29.57 -6.90
CA LEU A 239 3.22 -29.32 -8.19
C LEU A 239 2.77 -30.62 -8.88
N ASP A 240 3.54 -31.71 -8.74
CA ASP A 240 3.19 -33.03 -9.29
C ASP A 240 2.05 -33.71 -8.50
N GLU A 241 2.03 -33.55 -7.15
CA GLU A 241 0.97 -34.09 -6.29
C GLU A 241 -0.40 -33.46 -6.57
N PHE A 242 -0.42 -32.18 -6.96
CA PHE A 242 -1.64 -31.41 -7.25
C PHE A 242 -1.56 -30.82 -8.67
N PRO A 243 -1.67 -31.64 -9.71
CA PRO A 243 -1.44 -31.21 -11.10
C PRO A 243 -2.49 -30.23 -11.64
N GLU A 244 -3.71 -30.23 -11.06
CA GLU A 244 -4.81 -29.39 -11.50
C GLU A 244 -4.94 -28.15 -10.62
N GLY A 245 -4.90 -26.99 -11.24
CA GLY A 245 -5.38 -25.71 -10.72
C GLY A 245 -6.59 -25.27 -11.52
N PRO A 246 -7.41 -24.32 -11.03
CA PRO A 246 -8.43 -23.71 -11.86
C PRO A 246 -7.76 -23.14 -13.12
N PRO A 247 -8.40 -23.21 -14.30
CA PRO A 247 -7.85 -22.62 -15.51
C PRO A 247 -7.63 -21.13 -15.25
N ASP A 248 -6.38 -20.68 -15.36
CA ASP A 248 -6.05 -19.27 -15.37
C ASP A 248 -6.62 -18.65 -16.65
N ARG A 249 -7.63 -17.80 -16.50
CA ARG A 249 -8.17 -16.97 -17.59
C ARG A 249 -7.43 -15.65 -17.64
#